data_d5f7ad3868765e894bec005b2487ad81
#
_entry.id   d5f7ad3868765e894bec005b2487ad81
#
_cell.length_a   1.000
_cell.length_b   1.000
_cell.length_c   1.000
_cell.angle_alpha   90.00
_cell.angle_beta   90.00
_cell.angle_gamma   90.00
#
_symmetry.space_group_name_H-M   'P 1'
#
loop_
_entity.id
_entity.type
_entity.pdbx_description
1 polymer ?
#
loop_
_entity_poly.entity_id
_entity_poly.type
_entity_poly.pdbx_seq_one_letter_code
_entity_poly.pdbx_strand_id
1 'polypeptide(L)'
;LANDYQYNPYWGYQNGHKRNSRVVNDFAPSAIATWDWEINDQMKLTTSVFGKYSMYKSTKLNYNNAENPQPDYWKNMPSANYYVWGDYKNGNNMYTWENWNNAVNYWQASKQNRQINWNRLYYANQQAAKNGQDLLYYVQAKHNDNLTLSLSSVLNTKLTKKSNLATGIMLGKSTNQHYQTLEDMLGGAIFHNINTYALGDYPKTDPRVQYDLNTAGPNNTGKLVYEGDKFGYDYRIDVNKANAWSTYTAEFYNMKAMLSGRIGYTGMNRRGYMRNGMAPNNSQGKSGTANFLDGGVKGSLNVDMGRGHAFSIGAGYELRAPMANTAFISPEISNDFVTNLKNERIFSSEFSYQYRNAWLSANVSGYYSRLENVTEWQNFYNDDENSFTYVSMTGLKKEYYGVEVGAKIKLTSWLDLKTLGAMSEAKNINNVNAVYMLSKSAEVYQDKAYVMNMRESGTPLTVGSIGLDAHVNGWFVNLNA
;
A
#
# COMPACT_ATOMS: atom_id res chain seq x y z
N LEU A 1 -15.12 23.15 6.37
CA LEU A 1 -15.16 24.24 5.38
C LEU A 1 -16.16 23.96 4.23
N ALA A 2 -16.16 22.77 3.66
CA ALA A 2 -17.09 22.39 2.60
C ALA A 2 -18.42 21.83 3.13
N ASN A 3 -18.52 21.57 4.42
CA ASN A 3 -19.64 20.90 5.08
C ASN A 3 -19.94 19.49 4.51
N ASP A 4 -18.90 18.86 3.97
CA ASP A 4 -18.96 17.56 3.30
C ASP A 4 -17.68 16.77 3.59
N TYR A 5 -17.79 15.62 4.25
CA TYR A 5 -16.67 14.74 4.59
C TYR A 5 -16.07 14.05 3.37
N GLN A 6 -16.83 13.94 2.27
CA GLN A 6 -16.41 13.32 1.02
C GLN A 6 -16.05 14.35 -0.06
N TYR A 7 -15.79 15.60 0.35
CA TYR A 7 -15.45 16.66 -0.57
C TYR A 7 -14.16 16.36 -1.35
N ASN A 8 -14.24 16.35 -2.67
CA ASN A 8 -13.10 16.10 -3.55
C ASN A 8 -12.58 17.42 -4.17
N PRO A 9 -11.39 17.93 -3.76
CA PRO A 9 -10.78 19.13 -4.31
C PRO A 9 -9.97 18.89 -5.60
N TYR A 10 -9.75 17.64 -6.01
CA TYR A 10 -8.81 17.27 -7.09
C TYR A 10 -9.35 17.42 -8.50
N TRP A 11 -10.42 18.14 -8.69
CA TRP A 11 -10.99 18.46 -9.98
C TRP A 11 -11.32 19.96 -10.09
N GLY A 12 -11.56 20.45 -11.29
CA GLY A 12 -12.01 21.79 -11.56
C GLY A 12 -12.60 21.89 -12.95
N TYR A 13 -13.07 23.08 -13.32
CA TYR A 13 -13.55 23.34 -14.68
C TYR A 13 -12.40 23.84 -15.57
N GLN A 14 -12.31 23.28 -16.78
CA GLN A 14 -11.46 23.74 -17.86
C GLN A 14 -12.37 23.96 -19.08
N ASN A 15 -12.45 25.19 -19.58
CA ASN A 15 -13.32 25.56 -20.73
C ASN A 15 -14.75 25.03 -20.58
N GLY A 16 -15.33 25.12 -19.37
CA GLY A 16 -16.68 24.68 -19.07
C GLY A 16 -16.86 23.18 -18.80
N HIS A 17 -15.82 22.35 -19.00
CA HIS A 17 -15.84 20.91 -18.75
C HIS A 17 -15.16 20.54 -17.44
N LYS A 18 -15.70 19.56 -16.72
CA LYS A 18 -15.06 19.01 -15.52
C LYS A 18 -13.80 18.25 -15.91
N ARG A 19 -12.69 18.56 -15.25
CA ARG A 19 -11.40 17.87 -15.41
C ARG A 19 -10.87 17.43 -14.04
N ASN A 20 -10.62 16.13 -13.90
CA ASN A 20 -9.93 15.54 -12.75
C ASN A 20 -8.42 15.63 -12.96
N SER A 21 -7.68 15.92 -11.86
CA SER A 21 -6.23 15.79 -11.84
C SER A 21 -5.77 14.37 -11.48
N ARG A 22 -6.65 13.59 -10.83
CA ARG A 22 -6.36 12.21 -10.42
C ARG A 22 -7.28 11.25 -11.14
N VAL A 23 -6.74 10.62 -12.19
CA VAL A 23 -7.43 9.61 -12.99
C VAL A 23 -6.64 8.31 -12.87
N VAL A 24 -7.34 7.24 -12.54
CA VAL A 24 -6.75 5.89 -12.46
C VAL A 24 -7.25 5.08 -13.64
N ASN A 25 -6.31 4.45 -14.36
CA ASN A 25 -6.57 3.41 -15.34
C ASN A 25 -5.86 2.14 -14.89
N ASP A 26 -6.60 1.05 -14.76
CA ASP A 26 -6.05 -0.27 -14.46
C ASP A 26 -6.64 -1.29 -15.43
N PHE A 27 -5.78 -1.84 -16.28
CA PHE A 27 -6.13 -2.94 -17.18
C PHE A 27 -5.32 -4.16 -16.76
N ALA A 28 -5.99 -5.17 -16.22
CA ALA A 28 -5.34 -6.29 -15.55
C ALA A 28 -5.87 -7.65 -16.02
N PRO A 29 -5.66 -8.02 -17.31
CA PRO A 29 -6.04 -9.34 -17.80
C PRO A 29 -5.31 -10.44 -17.04
N SER A 30 -6.03 -11.52 -16.75
CA SER A 30 -5.50 -12.72 -16.11
C SER A 30 -6.06 -13.96 -16.75
N ALA A 31 -5.25 -15.02 -16.74
CA ALA A 31 -5.64 -16.35 -17.23
C ALA A 31 -5.13 -17.42 -16.26
N ILE A 32 -5.92 -18.47 -16.09
CA ILE A 32 -5.54 -19.66 -15.35
C ILE A 32 -5.90 -20.89 -16.21
N ALA A 33 -4.97 -21.82 -16.29
CA ALA A 33 -5.22 -23.14 -16.84
C ALA A 33 -4.99 -24.17 -15.73
N THR A 34 -5.96 -25.03 -15.51
CA THR A 34 -5.89 -26.08 -14.49
C THR A 34 -6.08 -27.43 -15.13
N TRP A 35 -5.21 -28.36 -14.79
CA TRP A 35 -5.27 -29.75 -15.18
C TRP A 35 -5.44 -30.62 -13.93
N ASP A 36 -6.52 -31.37 -13.90
CA ASP A 36 -6.84 -32.35 -12.88
C ASP A 36 -6.58 -33.74 -13.42
N TRP A 37 -5.76 -34.51 -12.70
CA TRP A 37 -5.46 -35.89 -13.02
C TRP A 37 -5.82 -36.78 -11.82
N GLU A 38 -6.85 -37.61 -12.01
CA GLU A 38 -7.19 -38.69 -11.09
C GLU A 38 -6.29 -39.89 -11.36
N ILE A 39 -5.19 -39.99 -10.55
CA ILE A 39 -4.19 -41.05 -10.70
C ILE A 39 -4.83 -42.40 -10.32
N ASN A 40 -5.62 -42.40 -9.26
CA ASN A 40 -6.45 -43.50 -8.78
C ASN A 40 -7.49 -42.98 -7.78
N ASP A 41 -8.33 -43.85 -7.20
CA ASP A 41 -9.42 -43.50 -6.26
C ASP A 41 -8.93 -42.78 -4.99
N GLN A 42 -7.64 -42.89 -4.69
CA GLN A 42 -7.02 -42.29 -3.49
C GLN A 42 -6.15 -41.07 -3.80
N MET A 43 -5.72 -40.88 -5.03
CA MET A 43 -4.72 -39.88 -5.41
C MET A 43 -5.20 -39.02 -6.57
N LYS A 44 -5.24 -37.71 -6.34
CA LYS A 44 -5.56 -36.70 -7.36
C LYS A 44 -4.45 -35.64 -7.40
N LEU A 45 -3.90 -35.40 -8.59
CA LEU A 45 -2.96 -34.32 -8.87
C LEU A 45 -3.69 -33.17 -9.56
N THR A 46 -3.59 -31.97 -8.98
CA THR A 46 -4.08 -30.74 -9.58
C THR A 46 -2.90 -29.83 -9.89
N THR A 47 -2.70 -29.51 -11.17
CA THR A 47 -1.65 -28.61 -11.61
C THR A 47 -2.26 -27.38 -12.28
N SER A 48 -1.88 -26.19 -11.85
CA SER A 48 -2.38 -24.93 -12.36
C SER A 48 -1.25 -24.00 -12.78
N VAL A 49 -1.41 -23.36 -13.93
CA VAL A 49 -0.57 -22.27 -14.41
C VAL A 49 -1.41 -20.99 -14.41
N PHE A 50 -0.89 -19.97 -13.80
CA PHE A 50 -1.53 -18.66 -13.70
C PHE A 50 -0.63 -17.59 -14.31
N GLY A 51 -1.24 -16.70 -15.10
CA GLY A 51 -0.61 -15.50 -15.64
C GLY A 51 -1.51 -14.28 -15.45
N LYS A 52 -0.93 -13.18 -15.02
CA LYS A 52 -1.59 -11.86 -14.93
C LYS A 52 -0.63 -10.79 -15.43
N TYR A 53 -1.14 -9.91 -16.28
CA TYR A 53 -0.44 -8.67 -16.65
C TYR A 53 -1.32 -7.48 -16.28
N SER A 54 -0.82 -6.61 -15.42
CA SER A 54 -1.52 -5.40 -14.97
C SER A 54 -0.77 -4.19 -15.49
N MET A 55 -1.48 -3.28 -16.17
CA MET A 55 -1.02 -1.95 -16.56
C MET A 55 -1.77 -0.94 -15.71
N TYR A 56 -1.12 -0.48 -14.64
CA TYR A 56 -1.70 0.50 -13.74
C TYR A 56 -1.10 1.88 -14.01
N LYS A 57 -1.97 2.86 -14.19
CA LYS A 57 -1.62 4.26 -14.41
C LYS A 57 -2.47 5.14 -13.49
N SER A 58 -1.82 6.06 -12.78
CA SER A 58 -2.48 7.06 -11.92
C SER A 58 -1.91 8.44 -12.18
N THR A 59 -2.76 9.39 -12.62
CA THR A 59 -2.35 10.77 -12.89
C THR A 59 -2.28 11.61 -11.61
N LYS A 60 -1.49 12.67 -11.66
CA LYS A 60 -1.36 13.68 -10.60
C LYS A 60 -0.97 15.02 -11.21
N LEU A 61 -1.67 16.09 -10.80
CA LEU A 61 -1.20 17.45 -11.02
C LEU A 61 0.03 17.71 -10.17
N ASN A 62 1.09 18.21 -10.79
CA ASN A 62 2.36 18.52 -10.12
C ASN A 62 2.86 19.91 -10.54
N TYR A 63 3.93 20.38 -9.90
CA TYR A 63 4.48 21.70 -10.11
C TYR A 63 6.01 21.67 -10.11
N ASN A 64 6.60 22.66 -10.75
CA ASN A 64 8.03 22.81 -10.96
C ASN A 64 8.48 24.18 -10.44
N ASN A 65 9.10 24.21 -9.27
CA ASN A 65 9.56 25.44 -8.61
C ASN A 65 8.50 26.57 -8.60
N ALA A 66 7.28 26.20 -8.23
CA ALA A 66 6.11 27.07 -8.17
C ALA A 66 5.26 26.76 -6.93
N GLU A 67 4.25 27.57 -6.64
CA GLU A 67 3.31 27.30 -5.57
C GLU A 67 2.54 25.99 -5.82
N ASN A 68 2.28 25.24 -4.75
CA ASN A 68 1.49 24.01 -4.83
C ASN A 68 0.07 24.35 -5.35
N PRO A 69 -0.35 23.78 -6.49
CA PRO A 69 -1.64 24.10 -7.12
C PRO A 69 -2.84 23.39 -6.48
N GLN A 70 -2.62 22.53 -5.49
CA GLN A 70 -3.67 21.76 -4.83
C GLN A 70 -4.48 22.66 -3.91
N PRO A 71 -5.81 22.71 -4.05
CA PRO A 71 -6.63 23.55 -3.20
C PRO A 71 -6.53 23.21 -1.71
N ASP A 72 -6.37 21.93 -1.39
CA ASP A 72 -6.26 21.39 -0.02
C ASP A 72 -4.82 21.34 0.50
N TYR A 73 -3.88 22.04 -0.13
CA TYR A 73 -2.51 22.13 0.38
C TYR A 73 -2.52 22.77 1.77
N TRP A 74 -1.93 22.08 2.74
CA TRP A 74 -2.06 22.43 4.15
C TRP A 74 -1.66 23.87 4.49
N LYS A 75 -0.64 24.44 3.82
CA LYS A 75 -0.20 25.82 4.03
C LYS A 75 -1.25 26.86 3.64
N ASN A 76 -2.17 26.50 2.75
CA ASN A 76 -3.29 27.38 2.32
C ASN A 76 -4.54 27.19 3.16
N MET A 77 -4.55 26.21 4.07
CA MET A 77 -5.70 25.89 4.90
C MET A 77 -5.73 26.74 6.20
N PRO A 78 -6.92 27.04 6.75
CA PRO A 78 -7.01 27.75 8.03
C PRO A 78 -6.17 27.10 9.14
N SER A 79 -6.06 25.76 9.14
CA SER A 79 -5.27 25.01 10.13
C SER A 79 -3.77 25.39 10.14
N ALA A 80 -3.21 25.85 9.03
CA ALA A 80 -1.83 26.34 8.99
C ALA A 80 -1.65 27.60 9.85
N ASN A 81 -2.68 28.44 9.92
CA ASN A 81 -2.67 29.66 10.72
C ASN A 81 -2.97 29.40 12.21
N TYR A 82 -3.46 28.20 12.56
CA TYR A 82 -3.76 27.83 13.94
C TYR A 82 -2.50 27.71 14.80
N TYR A 83 -1.44 27.16 14.27
CA TYR A 83 -0.15 27.04 14.98
C TYR A 83 0.48 28.39 15.23
N VAL A 84 0.44 29.28 14.23
CA VAL A 84 0.90 30.66 14.37
C VAL A 84 0.01 31.45 15.37
N TRP A 85 -1.29 31.13 15.44
CA TRP A 85 -2.20 31.71 16.44
C TRP A 85 -1.89 31.24 17.87
N GLY A 86 -1.31 30.05 18.06
CA GLY A 86 -0.77 29.61 19.35
C GLY A 86 0.30 30.55 19.88
N ASP A 87 1.16 31.10 19.02
CA ASP A 87 2.15 32.11 19.37
C ASP A 87 1.53 33.46 19.71
N TYR A 88 0.37 33.82 19.15
CA TYR A 88 -0.39 34.99 19.51
C TYR A 88 -0.83 34.97 20.97
N LYS A 89 -1.25 33.83 21.50
CA LYS A 89 -1.58 33.69 22.94
C LYS A 89 -0.38 33.99 23.85
N ASN A 90 0.82 33.83 23.31
CA ASN A 90 2.08 34.15 23.99
C ASN A 90 2.56 35.59 23.70
N GLY A 91 1.75 36.42 23.05
CA GLY A 91 2.01 37.82 22.81
C GLY A 91 2.75 38.18 21.53
N ASN A 92 2.96 37.22 20.61
CA ASN A 92 3.88 37.38 19.49
C ASN A 92 3.28 37.85 18.15
N ASN A 93 1.96 37.77 17.87
CA ASN A 93 1.43 38.28 16.62
C ASN A 93 -0.09 38.50 16.60
N MET A 94 -0.56 39.72 16.41
CA MET A 94 -1.99 40.07 16.29
C MET A 94 -2.63 39.66 14.96
N TYR A 95 -1.85 39.48 13.87
CA TYR A 95 -2.36 39.27 12.53
C TYR A 95 -2.76 37.82 12.21
N THR A 96 -2.49 36.87 13.08
CA THR A 96 -2.73 35.44 12.86
C THR A 96 -4.21 35.06 12.91
N TRP A 97 -5.00 35.71 13.76
CA TRP A 97 -6.45 35.55 13.78
C TRP A 97 -7.10 36.08 12.50
N GLU A 98 -6.62 37.20 12.00
CA GLU A 98 -7.07 37.77 10.73
C GLU A 98 -6.76 36.84 9.56
N ASN A 99 -5.53 36.30 9.49
CA ASN A 99 -5.14 35.34 8.46
C ASN A 99 -5.97 34.05 8.52
N TRP A 100 -6.26 33.54 9.72
CA TRP A 100 -7.14 32.38 9.87
C TRP A 100 -8.57 32.68 9.37
N ASN A 101 -9.16 33.81 9.75
CA ASN A 101 -10.47 34.23 9.27
C ASN A 101 -10.49 34.46 7.76
N ASN A 102 -9.46 35.09 7.20
CA ASN A 102 -9.33 35.31 5.76
C ASN A 102 -9.28 33.97 5.00
N ALA A 103 -8.53 32.99 5.50
CA ALA A 103 -8.50 31.66 4.93
C ALA A 103 -9.86 30.94 5.02
N VAL A 104 -10.55 31.01 6.16
CA VAL A 104 -11.90 30.46 6.33
C VAL A 104 -12.88 31.12 5.33
N ASN A 105 -12.90 32.46 5.29
CA ASN A 105 -13.78 33.21 4.43
C ASN A 105 -13.53 32.91 2.94
N TYR A 106 -12.25 32.82 2.53
CA TYR A 106 -11.89 32.44 1.17
C TYR A 106 -12.43 31.05 0.80
N TRP A 107 -12.22 30.06 1.67
CA TRP A 107 -12.67 28.69 1.40
C TRP A 107 -14.19 28.53 1.43
N GLN A 108 -14.89 29.32 2.24
CA GLN A 108 -16.36 29.28 2.33
C GLN A 108 -17.05 30.09 1.22
N ALA A 109 -16.41 31.14 0.71
CA ALA A 109 -17.01 32.08 -0.23
C ALA A 109 -17.53 31.43 -1.51
N SER A 110 -16.81 30.44 -2.06
CA SER A 110 -17.28 29.75 -3.26
C SER A 110 -16.73 28.33 -3.38
N LYS A 111 -17.47 27.50 -4.13
CA LYS A 111 -16.98 26.15 -4.50
C LYS A 111 -15.74 26.25 -5.40
N GLN A 112 -15.62 27.28 -6.21
CA GLN A 112 -14.48 27.48 -7.11
C GLN A 112 -13.16 27.65 -6.35
N ASN A 113 -13.19 28.30 -5.18
CA ASN A 113 -12.01 28.47 -4.33
C ASN A 113 -11.49 27.14 -3.77
N ARG A 114 -12.35 26.11 -3.72
CA ARG A 114 -12.04 24.76 -3.25
C ARG A 114 -11.72 23.77 -4.37
N GLN A 115 -11.60 24.24 -5.61
CA GLN A 115 -11.37 23.43 -6.79
C GLN A 115 -10.11 23.86 -7.51
N ILE A 116 -9.52 22.95 -8.34
CA ILE A 116 -8.36 23.27 -9.17
C ILE A 116 -8.76 24.35 -10.20
N ASN A 117 -8.00 25.43 -10.23
CA ASN A 117 -8.15 26.50 -11.22
C ASN A 117 -7.27 26.21 -12.44
N TRP A 118 -7.74 25.33 -13.34
CA TRP A 118 -7.01 24.96 -14.56
C TRP A 118 -6.60 26.14 -15.42
N ASN A 119 -7.47 27.14 -15.58
CA ASN A 119 -7.20 28.32 -16.41
C ASN A 119 -6.01 29.13 -15.87
N ARG A 120 -5.88 29.25 -14.54
CA ARG A 120 -4.71 29.89 -13.91
C ARG A 120 -3.42 29.12 -14.22
N LEU A 121 -3.47 27.79 -14.19
CA LEU A 121 -2.29 26.95 -14.46
C LEU A 121 -1.84 27.08 -15.91
N TYR A 122 -2.77 27.05 -16.88
CA TYR A 122 -2.48 27.30 -18.28
C TYR A 122 -1.91 28.68 -18.52
N TYR A 123 -2.52 29.71 -17.93
CA TYR A 123 -2.02 31.08 -18.05
C TYR A 123 -0.59 31.23 -17.54
N ALA A 124 -0.28 30.67 -16.37
CA ALA A 124 1.05 30.71 -15.78
C ALA A 124 2.10 30.04 -16.69
N ASN A 125 1.78 28.87 -17.24
CA ASN A 125 2.66 28.16 -18.17
C ASN A 125 2.87 28.91 -19.48
N GLN A 126 1.82 29.56 -20.02
CA GLN A 126 1.95 30.38 -21.22
C GLN A 126 2.87 31.60 -21.00
N GLN A 127 2.82 32.21 -19.80
CA GLN A 127 3.77 33.30 -19.47
C GLN A 127 5.20 32.76 -19.33
N ALA A 128 5.41 31.60 -18.67
CA ALA A 128 6.71 30.96 -18.61
C ALA A 128 7.26 30.65 -20.00
N ALA A 129 6.45 30.09 -20.89
CA ALA A 129 6.83 29.80 -22.28
C ALA A 129 7.25 31.03 -23.07
N LYS A 130 6.52 32.17 -22.94
CA LYS A 130 6.88 33.45 -23.58
C LYS A 130 8.24 33.97 -23.11
N ASN A 131 8.64 33.64 -21.88
CA ASN A 131 9.90 34.04 -21.29
C ASN A 131 11.03 33.00 -21.52
N GLY A 132 10.78 31.94 -22.31
CA GLY A 132 11.74 30.85 -22.53
C GLY A 132 12.06 30.05 -21.28
N GLN A 133 11.15 30.01 -20.31
CA GLN A 133 11.33 29.31 -19.04
C GLN A 133 10.64 27.92 -19.07
N ASP A 134 11.11 27.03 -18.20
CA ASP A 134 10.45 25.75 -17.95
C ASP A 134 9.02 25.98 -17.47
N LEU A 135 8.11 25.06 -17.81
CA LEU A 135 6.73 25.08 -17.33
C LEU A 135 6.70 25.00 -15.79
N LEU A 136 5.67 25.63 -15.21
CA LEU A 136 5.45 25.70 -13.76
C LEU A 136 4.53 24.59 -13.26
N TYR A 137 3.59 24.15 -14.09
CA TYR A 137 2.57 23.16 -13.75
C TYR A 137 2.44 22.12 -14.86
N TYR A 138 2.21 20.86 -14.44
CA TYR A 138 2.04 19.75 -15.38
C TYR A 138 1.23 18.62 -14.76
N VAL A 139 0.67 17.79 -15.62
CA VAL A 139 0.07 16.53 -15.21
C VAL A 139 1.06 15.41 -15.52
N GLN A 140 1.40 14.65 -14.50
CA GLN A 140 2.20 13.42 -14.64
C GLN A 140 1.34 12.19 -14.40
N ALA A 141 1.79 11.04 -14.89
CA ALA A 141 1.28 9.75 -14.45
C ALA A 141 2.39 8.91 -13.80
N LYS A 142 2.04 8.22 -12.73
CA LYS A 142 2.84 7.13 -12.17
C LYS A 142 2.31 5.82 -12.71
N HIS A 143 3.20 4.97 -13.20
CA HIS A 143 2.92 3.66 -13.75
C HIS A 143 3.47 2.58 -12.82
N ASN A 144 2.72 1.48 -12.73
CA ASN A 144 3.13 0.25 -12.05
C ASN A 144 2.67 -0.94 -12.89
N ASP A 145 3.50 -1.34 -13.85
CA ASP A 145 3.20 -2.44 -14.74
C ASP A 145 3.72 -3.74 -14.14
N ASN A 146 2.81 -4.67 -13.89
CA ASN A 146 3.12 -5.92 -13.20
C ASN A 146 2.84 -7.13 -14.09
N LEU A 147 3.85 -7.98 -14.28
CA LEU A 147 3.71 -9.33 -14.79
C LEU A 147 3.87 -10.34 -13.65
N THR A 148 2.84 -11.13 -13.39
CA THR A 148 2.88 -12.23 -12.43
C THR A 148 2.64 -13.55 -13.15
N LEU A 149 3.57 -14.49 -12.96
CA LEU A 149 3.47 -15.86 -13.45
C LEU A 149 3.59 -16.80 -12.26
N SER A 150 2.76 -17.83 -12.19
CA SER A 150 2.92 -18.90 -11.20
C SER A 150 2.52 -20.27 -11.74
N LEU A 151 3.23 -21.27 -11.25
CA LEU A 151 2.94 -22.69 -11.44
C LEU A 151 2.69 -23.28 -10.05
N SER A 152 1.58 -23.98 -9.88
CA SER A 152 1.25 -24.71 -8.65
C SER A 152 0.88 -26.14 -8.99
N SER A 153 1.40 -27.10 -8.24
CA SER A 153 1.02 -28.51 -8.39
C SER A 153 0.79 -29.12 -7.01
N VAL A 154 -0.39 -29.71 -6.81
CA VAL A 154 -0.84 -30.24 -5.52
C VAL A 154 -1.31 -31.68 -5.70
N LEU A 155 -0.67 -32.59 -4.97
CA LEU A 155 -1.07 -33.99 -4.86
C LEU A 155 -1.90 -34.15 -3.58
N ASN A 156 -3.16 -34.52 -3.77
CA ASN A 156 -4.08 -34.89 -2.69
C ASN A 156 -4.11 -36.41 -2.60
N THR A 157 -3.82 -36.95 -1.42
CA THR A 157 -3.78 -38.41 -1.15
C THR A 157 -4.71 -38.73 0.02
N LYS A 158 -5.71 -39.56 -0.20
CA LYS A 158 -6.53 -40.19 0.85
C LYS A 158 -5.72 -41.32 1.47
N LEU A 159 -5.12 -41.10 2.63
CA LEU A 159 -4.36 -42.15 3.33
C LEU A 159 -5.27 -43.19 3.97
N THR A 160 -6.39 -42.73 4.52
CA THR A 160 -7.46 -43.57 5.05
C THR A 160 -8.81 -42.93 4.77
N LYS A 161 -9.92 -43.59 5.17
CA LYS A 161 -11.27 -42.98 5.09
C LYS A 161 -11.42 -41.71 5.93
N LYS A 162 -10.51 -41.50 6.90
CA LYS A 162 -10.57 -40.39 7.87
C LYS A 162 -9.32 -39.50 7.86
N SER A 163 -8.39 -39.72 6.94
CA SER A 163 -7.17 -38.91 6.87
C SER A 163 -6.72 -38.63 5.45
N ASN A 164 -6.29 -37.38 5.22
CA ASN A 164 -5.81 -36.89 3.95
C ASN A 164 -4.44 -36.22 4.09
N LEU A 165 -3.61 -36.37 3.09
CA LEU A 165 -2.35 -35.66 2.93
C LEU A 165 -2.41 -34.85 1.64
N ALA A 166 -2.24 -33.54 1.73
CA ALA A 166 -2.06 -32.63 0.60
C ALA A 166 -0.61 -32.17 0.58
N THR A 167 0.13 -32.49 -0.49
CA THR A 167 1.51 -32.05 -0.67
C THR A 167 1.61 -31.25 -1.97
N GLY A 168 2.22 -30.09 -1.92
CA GLY A 168 2.28 -29.22 -3.07
C GLY A 168 3.58 -28.45 -3.21
N ILE A 169 3.81 -27.99 -4.44
CA ILE A 169 4.87 -27.05 -4.79
C ILE A 169 4.27 -25.84 -5.48
N MET A 170 4.91 -24.69 -5.36
CA MET A 170 4.58 -23.47 -6.08
C MET A 170 5.86 -22.76 -6.51
N LEU A 171 5.93 -22.40 -7.79
CA LEU A 171 6.93 -21.52 -8.36
C LEU A 171 6.24 -20.24 -8.80
N GLY A 172 6.82 -19.10 -8.48
CA GLY A 172 6.26 -17.79 -8.82
C GLY A 172 7.34 -16.82 -9.27
N LYS A 173 6.99 -16.01 -10.25
CA LYS A 173 7.78 -14.86 -10.69
C LYS A 173 6.87 -13.65 -10.80
N SER A 174 7.28 -12.55 -10.19
CA SER A 174 6.63 -11.24 -10.33
C SER A 174 7.65 -10.22 -10.79
N THR A 175 7.27 -9.42 -11.77
CA THR A 175 8.10 -8.35 -12.34
C THR A 175 7.28 -7.07 -12.31
N ASN A 176 7.70 -6.08 -11.53
CA ASN A 176 7.03 -4.80 -11.37
C ASN A 176 7.91 -3.69 -11.95
N GLN A 177 7.47 -3.04 -13.03
CA GLN A 177 8.12 -1.86 -13.57
C GLN A 177 7.41 -0.60 -13.07
N HIS A 178 8.19 0.29 -12.46
CA HIS A 178 7.75 1.56 -11.93
C HIS A 178 8.42 2.68 -12.73
N TYR A 179 7.61 3.56 -13.31
CA TYR A 179 8.07 4.72 -14.06
C TYR A 179 7.04 5.84 -14.02
N GLN A 180 7.43 7.03 -14.43
CA GLN A 180 6.48 8.13 -14.60
C GLN A 180 6.59 8.74 -15.99
N THR A 181 5.47 9.28 -16.48
CA THR A 181 5.36 9.96 -17.77
C THR A 181 4.78 11.35 -17.61
N LEU A 182 5.16 12.25 -18.51
CA LEU A 182 4.52 13.54 -18.65
C LEU A 182 3.23 13.36 -19.46
N GLU A 183 2.08 13.73 -18.89
CA GLU A 183 0.77 13.51 -19.50
C GLU A 183 0.22 14.77 -20.19
N ASP A 184 0.49 15.95 -19.61
CA ASP A 184 0.02 17.23 -20.15
C ASP A 184 0.92 18.35 -19.63
N MET A 185 1.44 19.14 -20.54
CA MET A 185 2.28 20.31 -20.29
C MET A 185 1.46 21.56 -19.89
N LEU A 186 0.14 21.49 -19.86
CA LEU A 186 -0.78 22.58 -19.52
C LEU A 186 -0.46 23.89 -20.26
N GLY A 187 -0.15 23.78 -21.56
CA GLY A 187 0.22 24.92 -22.40
C GLY A 187 1.63 25.47 -22.21
N GLY A 188 2.48 24.75 -21.46
CA GLY A 188 3.92 25.03 -21.39
C GLY A 188 4.66 24.57 -22.65
N ALA A 189 5.91 25.05 -22.84
CA ALA A 189 6.70 24.74 -24.02
C ALA A 189 8.00 23.95 -23.69
N ILE A 190 8.53 24.12 -22.49
CA ILE A 190 9.83 23.59 -22.09
C ILE A 190 9.69 22.85 -20.77
N PHE A 191 10.21 21.63 -20.71
CA PHE A 191 10.34 20.87 -19.46
C PHE A 191 11.61 20.02 -19.51
N HIS A 192 12.48 20.19 -18.52
CA HIS A 192 13.73 19.43 -18.41
C HIS A 192 13.60 18.30 -17.37
N ASN A 193 14.22 17.16 -17.66
CA ASN A 193 14.30 16.01 -16.75
C ASN A 193 15.34 16.26 -15.65
N ILE A 194 15.01 17.14 -14.71
CA ILE A 194 15.90 17.53 -13.61
C ILE A 194 15.20 17.42 -12.25
N ASN A 195 15.96 17.15 -11.23
CA ASN A 195 15.51 17.12 -9.83
C ASN A 195 15.42 18.55 -9.27
N THR A 196 14.23 19.12 -9.31
CA THR A 196 14.00 20.50 -8.86
C THR A 196 14.17 20.70 -7.36
N TYR A 197 14.07 19.64 -6.56
CA TYR A 197 14.34 19.70 -5.12
C TYR A 197 15.82 19.95 -4.82
N ALA A 198 16.71 19.55 -5.73
CA ALA A 198 18.15 19.75 -5.59
C ALA A 198 18.63 21.12 -6.05
N LEU A 199 17.79 21.92 -6.74
CA LEU A 199 18.17 23.25 -7.24
C LEU A 199 18.45 24.29 -6.14
N GLY A 200 17.98 24.04 -4.90
CA GLY A 200 18.33 24.86 -3.75
C GLY A 200 19.80 24.70 -3.32
N ASP A 201 20.35 23.51 -3.55
CA ASP A 201 21.68 23.13 -3.08
C ASP A 201 22.72 23.09 -4.21
N TYR A 202 22.28 22.89 -5.48
CA TYR A 202 23.17 22.71 -6.64
C TYR A 202 22.69 23.52 -7.85
N PRO A 203 23.63 24.06 -8.69
CA PRO A 203 23.27 24.72 -9.93
C PRO A 203 22.61 23.73 -10.92
N LYS A 204 21.78 24.24 -11.85
CA LYS A 204 21.01 23.43 -12.81
C LYS A 204 21.89 22.49 -13.67
N THR A 205 23.15 22.86 -13.91
CA THR A 205 24.12 22.08 -14.71
C THR A 205 24.92 21.08 -13.87
N ASP A 206 24.68 21.00 -12.57
CA ASP A 206 25.36 20.01 -11.73
C ASP A 206 24.86 18.59 -12.07
N PRO A 207 25.76 17.59 -12.22
CA PRO A 207 25.35 16.22 -12.47
C PRO A 207 24.32 15.67 -11.47
N ARG A 208 24.40 16.08 -10.19
CA ARG A 208 23.49 15.62 -9.10
C ARG A 208 22.03 16.04 -9.31
N VAL A 209 21.81 17.09 -10.09
CA VAL A 209 20.46 17.56 -10.43
C VAL A 209 19.79 16.71 -11.52
N GLN A 210 20.56 15.91 -12.26
CA GLN A 210 20.07 15.14 -13.39
C GLN A 210 19.39 13.83 -12.94
N TYR A 211 18.16 13.59 -13.36
CA TYR A 211 17.50 12.30 -13.14
C TYR A 211 18.10 11.18 -14.02
N ASP A 212 18.66 11.53 -15.17
CA ASP A 212 19.34 10.58 -16.04
C ASP A 212 20.56 11.18 -16.73
N LEU A 213 21.74 10.87 -16.24
CA LEU A 213 23.02 11.31 -16.80
C LEU A 213 23.27 10.79 -18.21
N ASN A 214 22.62 9.69 -18.64
CA ASN A 214 22.78 9.17 -20.00
C ASN A 214 22.18 10.09 -21.05
N THR A 215 21.21 10.93 -20.66
CA THR A 215 20.46 11.80 -21.56
C THR A 215 20.59 13.30 -21.21
N ALA A 216 21.39 13.62 -20.19
CA ALA A 216 21.54 15.00 -19.68
C ALA A 216 22.21 15.99 -20.66
N GLY A 217 22.84 15.49 -21.71
CA GLY A 217 23.61 16.28 -22.66
C GLY A 217 25.01 16.65 -22.14
N PRO A 218 25.86 17.24 -23.01
CA PRO A 218 27.27 17.46 -22.69
C PRO A 218 27.53 18.48 -21.56
N ASN A 219 26.56 19.35 -21.28
CA ASN A 219 26.66 20.37 -20.22
C ASN A 219 25.67 20.11 -19.08
N ASN A 220 25.16 18.92 -18.96
CA ASN A 220 24.13 18.55 -17.96
C ASN A 220 22.92 19.53 -17.94
N THR A 221 22.46 19.94 -19.10
CA THR A 221 21.34 20.87 -19.23
C THR A 221 19.99 20.19 -18.94
N GLY A 222 19.97 18.85 -18.89
CA GLY A 222 18.81 18.01 -18.77
C GLY A 222 18.18 17.65 -20.13
N LYS A 223 17.63 16.45 -20.23
CA LYS A 223 16.83 16.05 -21.39
C LYS A 223 15.56 16.88 -21.44
N LEU A 224 15.18 17.39 -22.61
CA LEU A 224 13.84 17.92 -22.84
C LEU A 224 12.83 16.78 -22.84
N VAL A 225 11.75 16.96 -22.11
CA VAL A 225 10.66 15.97 -21.92
C VAL A 225 9.42 16.50 -22.59
N TYR A 226 8.76 15.66 -23.38
CA TYR A 226 7.52 15.94 -24.04
C TYR A 226 6.40 15.04 -23.52
N GLU A 227 5.16 15.33 -23.87
CA GLU A 227 4.00 14.51 -23.50
C GLU A 227 4.17 13.07 -23.97
N GLY A 228 3.99 12.10 -23.05
CA GLY A 228 4.23 10.69 -23.25
C GLY A 228 5.64 10.21 -22.90
N ASP A 229 6.61 11.11 -22.77
CA ASP A 229 7.99 10.74 -22.40
C ASP A 229 8.10 10.32 -20.94
N LYS A 230 8.99 9.36 -20.68
CA LYS A 230 9.42 9.01 -19.32
C LYS A 230 10.39 10.03 -18.77
N PHE A 231 10.22 10.37 -17.49
CA PHE A 231 11.10 11.27 -16.75
C PHE A 231 11.16 10.89 -15.26
N GLY A 232 12.11 11.49 -14.53
CA GLY A 232 12.27 11.29 -13.10
C GLY A 232 12.86 9.93 -12.75
N TYR A 233 12.14 8.86 -12.92
CA TYR A 233 12.62 7.50 -12.66
C TYR A 233 12.02 6.47 -13.61
N ASP A 234 12.78 5.40 -13.87
CA ASP A 234 12.34 4.16 -14.50
C ASP A 234 13.13 3.00 -13.89
N TYR A 235 12.47 2.13 -13.16
CA TYR A 235 13.08 0.94 -12.55
C TYR A 235 12.12 -0.23 -12.49
N ARG A 236 12.67 -1.43 -12.31
CA ARG A 236 11.93 -2.68 -12.19
C ARG A 236 12.37 -3.43 -10.94
N ILE A 237 11.41 -4.02 -10.24
CA ILE A 237 11.65 -4.96 -9.14
C ILE A 237 11.22 -6.34 -9.59
N ASP A 238 12.14 -7.31 -9.54
CA ASP A 238 11.90 -8.71 -9.83
C ASP A 238 11.85 -9.51 -8.53
N VAL A 239 10.83 -10.37 -8.37
CA VAL A 239 10.67 -11.27 -7.23
C VAL A 239 10.47 -12.69 -7.76
N ASN A 240 11.32 -13.62 -7.31
CA ASN A 240 11.19 -15.04 -7.59
C ASN A 240 10.86 -15.77 -6.29
N LYS A 241 9.90 -16.69 -6.34
CA LYS A 241 9.48 -17.50 -5.19
C LYS A 241 9.42 -18.97 -5.57
N ALA A 242 9.85 -19.82 -4.63
CA ALA A 242 9.64 -21.25 -4.71
C ALA A 242 9.18 -21.74 -3.32
N ASN A 243 8.13 -22.54 -3.28
CA ASN A 243 7.60 -23.07 -2.02
C ASN A 243 7.27 -24.57 -2.19
N ALA A 244 7.46 -25.32 -1.11
CA ALA A 244 6.94 -26.67 -0.97
C ALA A 244 6.23 -26.77 0.38
N TRP A 245 5.12 -27.46 0.43
CA TRP A 245 4.35 -27.67 1.66
C TRP A 245 3.70 -29.03 1.71
N SER A 246 3.38 -29.46 2.94
CA SER A 246 2.56 -30.62 3.18
C SER A 246 1.58 -30.35 4.30
N THR A 247 0.34 -30.78 4.12
CA THR A 247 -0.74 -30.63 5.10
C THR A 247 -1.38 -31.99 5.35
N TYR A 248 -1.33 -32.45 6.58
CA TYR A 248 -2.00 -33.63 7.04
C TYR A 248 -3.27 -33.25 7.78
N THR A 249 -4.39 -33.90 7.44
CA THR A 249 -5.68 -33.75 8.12
C THR A 249 -6.18 -35.12 8.55
N ALA A 250 -6.68 -35.23 9.79
CA ALA A 250 -7.26 -36.46 10.30
C ALA A 250 -8.50 -36.19 11.13
N GLU A 251 -9.46 -37.12 11.05
CA GLU A 251 -10.69 -37.12 11.81
C GLU A 251 -10.71 -38.28 12.80
N PHE A 252 -10.96 -37.95 14.08
CA PHE A 252 -11.00 -38.89 15.19
C PHE A 252 -12.30 -38.68 15.96
N TYR A 253 -13.24 -39.63 15.90
CA TYR A 253 -14.52 -39.50 16.56
C TYR A 253 -15.19 -38.14 16.25
N ASN A 254 -15.19 -37.23 17.21
CA ASN A 254 -15.76 -35.89 17.14
C ASN A 254 -14.69 -34.79 16.97
N MET A 255 -13.45 -35.15 16.65
CA MET A 255 -12.35 -34.20 16.47
C MET A 255 -11.83 -34.24 15.04
N LYS A 256 -11.42 -33.07 14.53
CA LYS A 256 -10.68 -32.91 13.28
C LYS A 256 -9.41 -32.15 13.56
N ALA A 257 -8.27 -32.79 13.32
CA ALA A 257 -6.94 -32.21 13.48
C ALA A 257 -6.29 -31.92 12.12
N MET A 258 -5.54 -30.83 12.06
CA MET A 258 -4.73 -30.45 10.90
C MET A 258 -3.33 -30.07 11.38
N LEU A 259 -2.31 -30.56 10.67
CA LEU A 259 -0.92 -30.14 10.81
C LEU A 259 -0.36 -29.80 9.41
N SER A 260 0.30 -28.66 9.28
CA SER A 260 0.87 -28.22 8.03
C SER A 260 2.29 -27.66 8.23
N GLY A 261 3.19 -28.00 7.32
CA GLY A 261 4.54 -27.44 7.26
C GLY A 261 4.83 -26.90 5.85
N ARG A 262 5.57 -25.80 5.78
CA ARG A 262 6.02 -25.15 4.55
C ARG A 262 7.50 -24.80 4.66
N ILE A 263 8.22 -24.96 3.54
CA ILE A 263 9.54 -24.39 3.31
C ILE A 263 9.50 -23.63 1.98
N GLY A 264 10.22 -22.52 1.89
CA GLY A 264 10.22 -21.69 0.71
C GLY A 264 11.49 -20.87 0.56
N TYR A 265 11.61 -20.29 -0.59
CA TYR A 265 12.66 -19.35 -0.97
C TYR A 265 12.04 -18.14 -1.65
N THR A 266 12.52 -16.95 -1.28
CA THR A 266 12.20 -15.69 -1.95
C THR A 266 13.48 -14.95 -2.29
N GLY A 267 13.69 -14.65 -3.58
CA GLY A 267 14.78 -13.81 -4.07
C GLY A 267 14.22 -12.55 -4.72
N MET A 268 14.79 -11.37 -4.39
CA MET A 268 14.35 -10.11 -4.96
C MET A 268 15.52 -9.22 -5.37
N ASN A 269 15.37 -8.50 -6.45
CA ASN A 269 16.35 -7.52 -6.94
C ASN A 269 15.66 -6.36 -7.68
N ARG A 270 16.40 -5.25 -7.81
CA ARG A 270 16.00 -4.08 -8.58
C ARG A 270 16.85 -3.96 -9.85
N ARG A 271 16.27 -3.42 -10.91
CA ARG A 271 16.98 -2.99 -12.10
C ARG A 271 16.59 -1.56 -12.45
N GLY A 272 17.54 -0.63 -12.35
CA GLY A 272 17.37 0.75 -12.80
C GLY A 272 17.64 0.92 -14.29
N TYR A 273 16.83 1.72 -14.96
CA TYR A 273 16.99 2.04 -16.39
C TYR A 273 17.57 3.45 -16.61
N MET A 274 17.51 4.32 -15.61
CA MET A 274 18.10 5.65 -15.62
C MET A 274 19.35 5.70 -14.73
N ARG A 275 20.33 6.49 -15.13
CA ARG A 275 21.55 6.76 -14.34
C ARG A 275 21.34 8.04 -13.54
N ASN A 276 20.81 7.92 -12.33
CA ASN A 276 20.49 9.05 -11.48
C ASN A 276 21.76 9.79 -11.01
N GLY A 277 21.80 11.11 -11.15
CA GLY A 277 22.95 11.91 -10.80
C GLY A 277 23.28 11.95 -9.30
N MET A 278 22.30 11.71 -8.43
CA MET A 278 22.53 11.54 -6.98
C MET A 278 23.23 10.23 -6.65
N ALA A 279 23.02 9.17 -7.45
CA ALA A 279 23.64 7.86 -7.27
C ALA A 279 24.24 7.32 -8.58
N PRO A 280 25.22 8.01 -9.19
CA PRO A 280 25.67 7.76 -10.57
C PRO A 280 26.27 6.36 -10.78
N ASN A 281 26.80 5.76 -9.73
CA ASN A 281 27.44 4.44 -9.77
C ASN A 281 26.56 3.32 -9.19
N ASN A 282 25.36 3.64 -8.67
CA ASN A 282 24.49 2.69 -7.96
C ASN A 282 23.00 2.90 -8.26
N SER A 283 22.65 3.41 -9.43
CA SER A 283 21.25 3.64 -9.83
C SER A 283 20.85 2.86 -11.07
N GLN A 284 21.73 2.75 -12.06
CA GLN A 284 21.50 2.01 -13.30
C GLN A 284 21.97 0.56 -13.18
N GLY A 285 21.32 -0.33 -13.93
CA GLY A 285 21.65 -1.77 -13.93
C GLY A 285 20.99 -2.53 -12.79
N LYS A 286 21.44 -3.77 -12.58
CA LYS A 286 20.87 -4.70 -11.63
C LYS A 286 21.54 -4.52 -10.25
N SER A 287 20.73 -4.44 -9.18
CA SER A 287 21.21 -4.54 -7.80
C SER A 287 21.75 -5.95 -7.48
N GLY A 288 22.37 -6.13 -6.33
CA GLY A 288 22.48 -7.46 -5.73
C GLY A 288 21.10 -8.14 -5.59
N THR A 289 21.08 -9.40 -5.20
CA THR A 289 19.85 -10.15 -4.90
C THR A 289 19.74 -10.35 -3.40
N ALA A 290 18.66 -9.89 -2.80
CA ALA A 290 18.33 -10.26 -1.43
C ALA A 290 17.62 -11.62 -1.46
N ASN A 291 18.16 -12.58 -0.67
CA ASN A 291 17.71 -13.96 -0.64
C ASN A 291 17.20 -14.31 0.75
N PHE A 292 16.02 -14.94 0.81
CA PHE A 292 15.37 -15.32 2.05
C PHE A 292 14.94 -16.78 1.99
N LEU A 293 15.24 -17.52 3.04
CA LEU A 293 14.65 -18.82 3.27
C LEU A 293 13.37 -18.61 4.10
N ASP A 294 12.24 -18.95 3.50
CA ASP A 294 10.90 -18.81 4.08
C ASP A 294 10.44 -20.15 4.65
N GLY A 295 9.47 -20.14 5.55
CA GLY A 295 8.89 -21.38 6.01
C GLY A 295 7.96 -21.18 7.19
N GLY A 296 7.30 -22.24 7.59
CA GLY A 296 6.41 -22.18 8.74
C GLY A 296 5.72 -23.49 9.04
N VAL A 297 5.16 -23.54 10.23
CA VAL A 297 4.35 -24.66 10.72
C VAL A 297 3.06 -24.11 11.29
N LYS A 298 1.94 -24.81 11.07
CA LYS A 298 0.65 -24.49 11.69
C LYS A 298 -0.14 -25.75 11.99
N GLY A 299 -0.92 -25.68 13.06
CA GLY A 299 -1.81 -26.76 13.45
C GLY A 299 -3.14 -26.23 13.93
N SER A 300 -4.18 -27.03 13.78
CA SER A 300 -5.50 -26.74 14.33
C SER A 300 -6.21 -28.00 14.80
N LEU A 301 -7.07 -27.82 15.79
CA LEU A 301 -7.96 -28.83 16.31
C LEU A 301 -9.38 -28.27 16.38
N ASN A 302 -10.31 -28.97 15.76
CA ASN A 302 -11.75 -28.69 15.85
C ASN A 302 -12.41 -29.87 16.61
N VAL A 303 -13.26 -29.56 17.59
CA VAL A 303 -13.94 -30.53 18.43
C VAL A 303 -15.42 -30.26 18.39
N ASP A 304 -16.21 -31.23 17.93
CA ASP A 304 -17.66 -31.22 18.04
C ASP A 304 -18.05 -31.90 19.37
N MET A 305 -18.55 -31.12 20.32
CA MET A 305 -18.97 -31.62 21.64
C MET A 305 -20.38 -32.16 21.68
N GLY A 306 -21.05 -32.17 20.54
CA GLY A 306 -22.47 -32.55 20.44
C GLY A 306 -23.43 -31.46 20.96
N ARG A 307 -24.70 -31.68 20.78
CA ARG A 307 -25.78 -30.77 21.19
C ARG A 307 -25.63 -29.34 20.64
N GLY A 308 -24.92 -29.19 19.50
CA GLY A 308 -24.68 -27.91 18.83
C GLY A 308 -23.49 -27.13 19.34
N HIS A 309 -22.67 -27.68 20.23
CA HIS A 309 -21.44 -27.06 20.74
C HIS A 309 -20.20 -27.52 19.95
N ALA A 310 -19.38 -26.58 19.49
CA ALA A 310 -18.10 -26.86 18.84
C ALA A 310 -17.02 -25.88 19.28
N PHE A 311 -15.80 -26.37 19.39
CA PHE A 311 -14.59 -25.60 19.68
C PHE A 311 -13.61 -25.74 18.55
N SER A 312 -12.85 -24.66 18.31
CA SER A 312 -11.75 -24.63 17.37
C SER A 312 -10.58 -23.90 18.01
N ILE A 313 -9.40 -24.48 17.92
CA ILE A 313 -8.14 -23.83 18.30
C ILE A 313 -7.13 -24.04 17.20
N GLY A 314 -6.40 -22.98 16.85
CA GLY A 314 -5.34 -23.01 15.88
C GLY A 314 -4.15 -22.16 16.31
N ALA A 315 -2.95 -22.58 15.93
CA ALA A 315 -1.76 -21.78 16.09
C ALA A 315 -0.78 -22.04 14.94
N GLY A 316 0.05 -21.02 14.63
CA GLY A 316 1.07 -21.11 13.60
C GLY A 316 2.24 -20.20 13.88
N TYR A 317 3.40 -20.61 13.37
CA TYR A 317 4.61 -19.82 13.35
C TYR A 317 5.19 -19.80 11.94
N GLU A 318 5.49 -18.62 11.43
CA GLU A 318 5.95 -18.42 10.06
C GLU A 318 7.16 -17.48 9.99
N LEU A 319 8.13 -17.84 9.15
CA LEU A 319 9.18 -16.97 8.65
C LEU A 319 8.76 -16.53 7.24
N ARG A 320 8.67 -15.22 7.00
CA ARG A 320 8.26 -14.64 5.74
C ARG A 320 9.30 -13.63 5.27
N ALA A 321 9.63 -13.64 3.97
CA ALA A 321 10.44 -12.57 3.39
C ALA A 321 9.73 -11.22 3.52
N PRO A 322 10.45 -10.12 3.75
CA PRO A 322 9.86 -8.77 3.72
C PRO A 322 9.25 -8.48 2.34
N MET A 323 8.37 -7.51 2.28
CA MET A 323 7.78 -7.10 1.02
C MET A 323 8.82 -6.42 0.12
N ALA A 324 8.78 -6.69 -1.18
CA ALA A 324 9.77 -6.14 -2.12
C ALA A 324 9.72 -4.61 -2.24
N ASN A 325 8.54 -4.00 -2.04
CA ASN A 325 8.37 -2.55 -2.04
C ASN A 325 8.95 -1.85 -0.81
N THR A 326 9.22 -2.58 0.28
CA THR A 326 9.86 -2.05 1.50
C THR A 326 11.34 -2.45 1.61
N ALA A 327 11.85 -3.21 0.63
CA ALA A 327 13.20 -3.76 0.69
C ALA A 327 14.29 -2.76 0.30
N PHE A 328 13.95 -1.66 -0.37
CA PHE A 328 14.89 -0.64 -0.84
C PHE A 328 14.67 0.68 -0.11
N ILE A 329 15.76 1.41 0.18
CA ILE A 329 15.69 2.72 0.87
C ILE A 329 14.94 3.72 -0.01
N SER A 330 15.38 3.88 -1.25
CA SER A 330 14.75 4.74 -2.26
C SER A 330 14.90 4.12 -3.65
N PRO A 331 13.97 3.26 -4.07
CA PRO A 331 14.08 2.58 -5.35
C PRO A 331 13.97 3.52 -6.57
N GLU A 332 13.49 4.77 -6.38
CA GLU A 332 13.48 5.81 -7.42
C GLU A 332 14.91 6.35 -7.69
N ILE A 333 15.82 6.28 -6.71
CA ILE A 333 17.15 6.89 -6.76
C ILE A 333 18.27 5.85 -6.90
N SER A 334 18.26 4.79 -6.06
CA SER A 334 19.40 3.88 -5.96
C SER A 334 19.01 2.39 -5.86
N ASN A 335 20.04 1.53 -5.98
CA ASN A 335 19.93 0.08 -5.81
C ASN A 335 20.08 -0.39 -4.35
N ASP A 336 20.15 0.54 -3.39
CA ASP A 336 20.47 0.21 -2.00
C ASP A 336 19.31 -0.47 -1.31
N PHE A 337 19.59 -1.66 -0.76
CA PHE A 337 18.68 -2.32 0.16
C PHE A 337 18.66 -1.61 1.52
N VAL A 338 17.53 -1.72 2.18
CA VAL A 338 17.38 -1.29 3.58
C VAL A 338 18.34 -2.10 4.46
N THR A 339 19.04 -1.40 5.37
CA THR A 339 19.96 -2.03 6.32
C THR A 339 19.22 -2.99 7.27
N ASN A 340 19.85 -4.12 7.59
CA ASN A 340 19.28 -5.16 8.48
C ASN A 340 17.97 -5.79 8.00
N LEU A 341 17.76 -5.83 6.69
CA LEU A 341 16.63 -6.53 6.09
C LEU A 341 16.67 -8.03 6.46
N LYS A 342 15.62 -8.52 7.11
CA LYS A 342 15.52 -9.91 7.63
C LYS A 342 14.11 -10.45 7.40
N ASN A 343 14.00 -11.79 7.47
CA ASN A 343 12.68 -12.42 7.52
C ASN A 343 11.86 -11.87 8.69
N GLU A 344 10.61 -11.58 8.41
CA GLU A 344 9.59 -11.33 9.40
C GLU A 344 9.28 -12.67 10.11
N ARG A 345 9.04 -12.60 11.42
CA ARG A 345 8.60 -13.72 12.25
C ARG A 345 7.17 -13.47 12.67
N ILE A 346 6.31 -14.41 12.40
CA ILE A 346 4.89 -14.26 12.65
C ILE A 346 4.44 -15.43 13.51
N PHE A 347 3.97 -15.15 14.71
CA PHE A 347 3.19 -16.07 15.52
C PHE A 347 1.73 -15.65 15.46
N SER A 348 0.83 -16.60 15.24
CA SER A 348 -0.61 -16.36 15.27
C SER A 348 -1.32 -17.51 15.97
N SER A 349 -2.35 -17.19 16.74
CA SER A 349 -3.21 -18.17 17.39
C SER A 349 -4.65 -17.67 17.41
N GLU A 350 -5.58 -18.60 17.34
CA GLU A 350 -7.02 -18.34 17.38
C GLU A 350 -7.71 -19.41 18.20
N PHE A 351 -8.70 -19.00 18.97
CA PHE A 351 -9.66 -19.85 19.63
C PHE A 351 -11.05 -19.41 19.24
N SER A 352 -11.93 -20.37 18.93
CA SER A 352 -13.31 -20.11 18.54
C SER A 352 -14.24 -21.10 19.22
N TYR A 353 -15.36 -20.59 19.70
CA TYR A 353 -16.47 -21.38 20.22
C TYR A 353 -17.72 -21.10 19.43
N GLN A 354 -18.40 -22.15 18.98
CA GLN A 354 -19.63 -22.07 18.24
C GLN A 354 -20.72 -22.81 18.98
N TYR A 355 -21.89 -22.19 19.05
CA TYR A 355 -23.14 -22.84 19.51
C TYR A 355 -24.23 -22.74 18.46
N ARG A 356 -24.88 -23.83 18.16
CA ARG A 356 -26.01 -23.88 17.22
C ARG A 356 -27.13 -24.79 17.73
N ASN A 357 -28.32 -24.23 17.75
CA ASN A 357 -29.55 -24.97 17.96
C ASN A 357 -30.64 -24.53 16.96
N ALA A 358 -31.92 -24.89 17.20
CA ALA A 358 -33.01 -24.59 16.27
C ALA A 358 -33.27 -23.08 16.08
N TRP A 359 -32.99 -22.24 17.07
CA TRP A 359 -33.31 -20.81 17.07
C TRP A 359 -32.09 -19.89 17.20
N LEU A 360 -30.95 -20.39 17.67
CA LEU A 360 -29.72 -19.61 17.89
C LEU A 360 -28.54 -20.25 17.18
N SER A 361 -27.79 -19.45 16.41
CA SER A 361 -26.43 -19.75 15.97
C SER A 361 -25.55 -18.64 16.45
N ALA A 362 -24.62 -18.93 17.36
CA ALA A 362 -23.69 -17.96 17.94
C ALA A 362 -22.24 -18.42 17.75
N ASN A 363 -21.35 -17.48 17.57
CA ASN A 363 -19.91 -17.71 17.49
C ASN A 363 -19.18 -16.64 18.31
N VAL A 364 -18.16 -17.06 19.07
CA VAL A 364 -17.23 -16.20 19.78
C VAL A 364 -15.83 -16.63 19.41
N SER A 365 -15.02 -15.71 18.89
CA SER A 365 -13.62 -15.95 18.53
C SER A 365 -12.70 -14.97 19.24
N GLY A 366 -11.57 -15.45 19.71
CA GLY A 366 -10.47 -14.63 20.20
C GLY A 366 -9.20 -14.96 19.43
N TYR A 367 -8.40 -13.95 19.09
CA TYR A 367 -7.17 -14.14 18.36
C TYR A 367 -6.03 -13.32 18.96
N TYR A 368 -4.82 -13.79 18.73
CA TYR A 368 -3.58 -13.09 19.05
C TYR A 368 -2.56 -13.35 17.94
N SER A 369 -1.93 -12.28 17.44
CA SER A 369 -0.82 -12.35 16.51
C SER A 369 0.30 -11.41 16.93
N ARG A 370 1.54 -11.90 16.83
CA ARG A 370 2.74 -11.11 17.05
C ARG A 370 3.66 -11.22 15.83
N LEU A 371 4.03 -10.05 15.31
CA LEU A 371 4.96 -9.91 14.21
C LEU A 371 6.26 -9.31 14.74
N GLU A 372 7.40 -9.85 14.31
CA GLU A 372 8.72 -9.32 14.62
C GLU A 372 9.54 -9.16 13.34
N ASN A 373 10.54 -8.29 13.37
CA ASN A 373 11.39 -7.91 12.24
C ASN A 373 10.62 -7.33 11.05
N VAL A 374 9.45 -6.70 11.29
CA VAL A 374 8.69 -6.05 10.21
C VAL A 374 9.49 -4.88 9.66
N THR A 375 9.47 -4.75 8.35
CA THR A 375 10.09 -3.63 7.63
C THR A 375 8.99 -2.77 7.05
N GLU A 376 8.97 -1.49 7.39
CA GLU A 376 8.06 -0.49 6.84
C GLU A 376 8.81 0.57 6.07
N TRP A 377 8.19 1.07 5.03
CA TRP A 377 8.69 2.13 4.20
C TRP A 377 7.62 3.20 4.01
N GLN A 378 8.01 4.46 4.19
CA GLN A 378 7.14 5.61 4.02
C GLN A 378 7.87 6.69 3.24
N ASN A 379 7.14 7.50 2.49
CA ASN A 379 7.65 8.73 1.92
C ASN A 379 6.67 9.87 2.19
N PHE A 380 7.20 11.04 2.48
CA PHE A 380 6.44 12.27 2.67
C PHE A 380 7.29 13.47 2.26
N TYR A 381 6.61 14.57 1.97
CA TYR A 381 7.29 15.83 1.74
C TYR A 381 7.62 16.48 3.09
N ASN A 382 8.91 16.74 3.31
CA ASN A 382 9.40 17.44 4.49
C ASN A 382 9.54 18.92 4.14
N ASP A 383 8.71 19.76 4.74
CA ASP A 383 8.68 21.20 4.45
C ASP A 383 9.95 21.92 4.94
N ASP A 384 10.57 21.47 6.03
CA ASP A 384 11.79 22.08 6.58
C ASP A 384 12.99 21.83 5.64
N GLU A 385 13.02 20.65 5.01
CA GLU A 385 14.08 20.28 4.06
C GLU A 385 13.73 20.64 2.61
N ASN A 386 12.52 21.10 2.33
CA ASN A 386 11.99 21.32 0.98
C ASN A 386 12.23 20.12 0.05
N SER A 387 12.07 18.91 0.55
CA SER A 387 12.44 17.67 -0.14
C SER A 387 11.51 16.53 0.24
N PHE A 388 11.32 15.56 -0.67
CA PHE A 388 10.76 14.28 -0.26
C PHE A 388 11.76 13.53 0.62
N THR A 389 11.26 12.96 1.70
CA THR A 389 12.00 12.10 2.62
C THR A 389 11.49 10.68 2.48
N TYR A 390 12.41 9.75 2.23
CA TYR A 390 12.15 8.31 2.20
C TYR A 390 12.61 7.72 3.51
N VAL A 391 11.71 7.10 4.25
CA VAL A 391 12.00 6.56 5.60
C VAL A 391 11.76 5.06 5.58
N SER A 392 12.76 4.30 6.01
CA SER A 392 12.69 2.86 6.20
C SER A 392 12.90 2.51 7.68
N MET A 393 11.97 1.78 8.25
CA MET A 393 12.03 1.29 9.62
C MET A 393 12.14 -0.23 9.60
N THR A 394 13.20 -0.80 10.21
CA THR A 394 13.43 -2.24 10.29
C THR A 394 13.43 -2.73 11.73
N GLY A 395 13.01 -3.98 11.92
CA GLY A 395 12.96 -4.58 13.25
C GLY A 395 11.75 -4.18 14.09
N LEU A 396 10.71 -3.64 13.44
CA LEU A 396 9.44 -3.36 14.10
C LEU A 396 8.83 -4.65 14.65
N LYS A 397 8.24 -4.51 15.85
CA LYS A 397 7.44 -5.55 16.49
C LYS A 397 6.03 -5.02 16.65
N LYS A 398 5.06 -5.86 16.27
CA LYS A 398 3.64 -5.51 16.28
C LYS A 398 2.83 -6.57 16.99
N GLU A 399 1.78 -6.15 17.65
CA GLU A 399 0.79 -7.03 18.25
C GLU A 399 -0.59 -6.71 17.74
N TYR A 400 -1.34 -7.77 17.44
CA TYR A 400 -2.74 -7.74 17.04
C TYR A 400 -3.49 -8.73 17.90
N TYR A 401 -4.53 -8.28 18.58
CA TYR A 401 -5.41 -9.16 19.35
C TYR A 401 -6.82 -8.60 19.38
N GLY A 402 -7.76 -9.49 19.53
CA GLY A 402 -9.16 -9.09 19.55
C GLY A 402 -10.11 -10.22 19.88
N VAL A 403 -11.36 -9.84 20.08
CA VAL A 403 -12.49 -10.71 20.28
C VAL A 403 -13.59 -10.33 19.31
N GLU A 404 -14.19 -11.32 18.69
CA GLU A 404 -15.31 -11.18 17.77
C GLU A 404 -16.47 -12.04 18.26
N VAL A 405 -17.67 -11.48 18.20
CA VAL A 405 -18.91 -12.16 18.58
C VAL A 405 -19.92 -11.99 17.46
N GLY A 406 -20.50 -13.08 17.00
CA GLY A 406 -21.58 -13.07 16.04
C GLY A 406 -22.75 -13.92 16.51
N ALA A 407 -23.98 -13.47 16.31
CA ALA A 407 -25.14 -14.26 16.58
C ALA A 407 -26.22 -14.07 15.51
N LYS A 408 -26.88 -15.17 15.18
CA LYS A 408 -28.12 -15.20 14.39
C LYS A 408 -29.19 -15.83 15.23
N ILE A 409 -30.26 -15.08 15.48
CA ILE A 409 -31.41 -15.49 16.32
C ILE A 409 -32.65 -15.54 15.44
N LYS A 410 -33.28 -16.69 15.35
CA LYS A 410 -34.59 -16.82 14.71
C LYS A 410 -35.66 -16.29 15.67
N LEU A 411 -36.17 -15.10 15.41
CA LEU A 411 -37.23 -14.49 16.19
C LEU A 411 -38.61 -15.13 15.89
N THR A 412 -38.81 -15.43 14.60
CA THR A 412 -39.99 -16.13 14.09
C THR A 412 -39.60 -17.07 12.95
N SER A 413 -40.57 -17.76 12.34
CA SER A 413 -40.32 -18.57 11.13
C SER A 413 -39.92 -17.75 9.90
N TRP A 414 -40.17 -16.44 9.92
CA TRP A 414 -39.94 -15.55 8.80
C TRP A 414 -38.98 -14.36 9.12
N LEU A 415 -38.56 -14.21 10.39
CA LEU A 415 -37.74 -13.09 10.84
C LEU A 415 -36.53 -13.56 11.64
N ASP A 416 -35.34 -13.21 11.16
CA ASP A 416 -34.05 -13.45 11.83
C ASP A 416 -33.44 -12.13 12.28
N LEU A 417 -32.86 -12.11 13.49
CA LEU A 417 -31.99 -11.05 14.00
C LEU A 417 -30.52 -11.50 13.84
N LYS A 418 -29.71 -10.67 13.23
CA LYS A 418 -28.25 -10.86 13.15
C LYS A 418 -27.55 -9.79 13.95
N THR A 419 -26.55 -10.17 14.71
CA THR A 419 -25.68 -9.24 15.44
C THR A 419 -24.23 -9.60 15.24
N LEU A 420 -23.38 -8.59 15.10
CA LEU A 420 -21.93 -8.71 15.04
C LEU A 420 -21.32 -7.67 15.96
N GLY A 421 -20.31 -8.07 16.73
CA GLY A 421 -19.47 -7.18 17.51
C GLY A 421 -18.02 -7.62 17.44
N ALA A 422 -17.10 -6.66 17.29
CA ALA A 422 -15.67 -6.90 17.35
C ALA A 422 -14.98 -5.81 18.14
N MET A 423 -14.02 -6.20 18.97
CA MET A 423 -13.09 -5.30 19.65
C MET A 423 -11.68 -5.79 19.38
N SER A 424 -10.82 -4.88 18.90
CA SER A 424 -9.46 -5.22 18.51
C SER A 424 -8.44 -4.15 18.92
N GLU A 425 -7.19 -4.55 19.05
CA GLU A 425 -6.03 -3.68 19.20
C GLU A 425 -4.96 -4.10 18.19
N ALA A 426 -4.39 -3.13 17.52
CA ALA A 426 -3.29 -3.30 16.55
C ALA A 426 -2.27 -2.20 16.78
N LYS A 427 -1.06 -2.53 17.26
CA LYS A 427 -0.07 -1.54 17.66
C LYS A 427 1.38 -2.01 17.54
N ASN A 428 2.27 -1.05 17.43
CA ASN A 428 3.71 -1.25 17.60
C ASN A 428 4.06 -1.43 19.07
N ILE A 429 4.97 -2.36 19.39
CA ILE A 429 5.39 -2.67 20.77
C ILE A 429 6.86 -2.35 21.07
N ASN A 430 7.57 -1.74 20.10
CA ASN A 430 8.94 -1.27 20.31
C ASN A 430 9.22 0.02 19.51
N ASN A 431 10.30 0.71 19.90
CA ASN A 431 10.93 1.73 19.09
C ASN A 431 12.03 1.09 18.24
N VAL A 432 12.34 1.69 17.08
CA VAL A 432 13.35 1.18 16.14
C VAL A 432 14.27 2.28 15.65
N ASN A 433 15.39 1.90 15.05
CA ASN A 433 16.17 2.83 14.25
C ASN A 433 15.54 2.94 12.86
N ALA A 434 15.34 4.16 12.42
CA ALA A 434 14.92 4.51 11.07
C ALA A 434 16.14 4.91 10.24
N VAL A 435 16.14 4.53 8.99
CA VAL A 435 17.08 4.99 7.97
C VAL A 435 16.30 5.88 7.02
N TYR A 436 16.79 7.09 6.75
CA TYR A 436 16.12 7.98 5.83
C TYR A 436 17.05 8.61 4.82
N MET A 437 16.50 8.97 3.67
CA MET A 437 17.17 9.64 2.57
C MET A 437 16.30 10.78 2.04
N LEU A 438 16.90 11.91 1.73
CA LEU A 438 16.23 13.05 1.09
C LEU A 438 16.30 12.91 -0.43
N SER A 439 15.26 13.32 -1.15
CA SER A 439 15.27 13.30 -2.63
C SER A 439 16.29 14.26 -3.27
N LYS A 440 16.79 15.21 -2.50
CA LYS A 440 17.84 16.18 -2.91
C LYS A 440 19.26 15.76 -2.55
N SER A 441 19.44 14.63 -1.86
CA SER A 441 20.75 14.11 -1.43
C SER A 441 20.80 12.60 -1.55
N ALA A 442 21.97 12.04 -1.91
CA ALA A 442 22.22 10.60 -1.86
C ALA A 442 22.66 10.11 -0.48
N GLU A 443 22.77 11.00 0.48
CA GLU A 443 23.22 10.67 1.83
C GLU A 443 22.12 9.93 2.59
N VAL A 444 22.55 8.91 3.33
CA VAL A 444 21.69 8.09 4.15
C VAL A 444 21.90 8.46 5.60
N TYR A 445 20.83 8.91 6.25
CA TYR A 445 20.83 9.31 7.65
C TYR A 445 20.18 8.23 8.49
N GLN A 446 20.53 8.22 9.79
CA GLN A 446 19.91 7.31 10.76
C GLN A 446 19.43 8.11 11.96
N ASP A 447 18.23 7.76 12.43
CA ASP A 447 17.65 8.34 13.63
C ASP A 447 16.75 7.31 14.33
N LYS A 448 16.34 7.61 15.54
CA LYS A 448 15.45 6.74 16.31
C LYS A 448 13.99 7.11 16.05
N ALA A 449 13.21 6.14 15.58
CA ALA A 449 11.77 6.27 15.45
C ALA A 449 11.07 5.83 16.74
N TYR A 450 10.36 6.76 17.37
CA TYR A 450 9.58 6.53 18.58
C TYR A 450 8.15 6.15 18.24
N VAL A 451 7.95 4.89 17.90
CA VAL A 451 6.67 4.35 17.40
C VAL A 451 6.00 3.38 18.38
N MET A 452 6.62 3.11 19.53
CA MET A 452 6.06 2.20 20.55
C MET A 452 4.70 2.71 21.03
N ASN A 453 3.71 1.80 21.10
CA ASN A 453 2.29 2.06 21.42
C ASN A 453 1.52 2.87 20.36
N MET A 454 2.13 3.21 19.24
CA MET A 454 1.37 3.76 18.11
C MET A 454 0.51 2.66 17.47
N ARG A 455 -0.75 2.97 17.27
CA ARG A 455 -1.73 2.08 16.63
C ARG A 455 -1.57 2.08 15.13
N GLU A 456 -1.89 0.94 14.52
CA GLU A 456 -1.98 0.81 13.06
C GLU A 456 -3.14 1.66 12.53
N SER A 457 -2.87 2.44 11.50
CA SER A 457 -3.92 3.21 10.82
C SER A 457 -4.84 2.27 10.01
N GLY A 458 -6.12 2.63 9.92
CA GLY A 458 -7.09 1.91 9.11
C GLY A 458 -7.64 0.62 9.74
N THR A 459 -7.23 0.25 10.96
CA THR A 459 -7.78 -0.88 11.69
C THR A 459 -8.82 -0.38 12.69
N PRO A 460 -10.11 -0.74 12.53
CA PRO A 460 -11.14 -0.36 13.49
C PRO A 460 -10.89 -1.00 14.86
N LEU A 461 -10.99 -0.23 15.93
CA LEU A 461 -10.84 -0.74 17.32
C LEU A 461 -12.11 -1.42 17.79
N THR A 462 -13.25 -0.93 17.36
CA THR A 462 -14.58 -1.46 17.70
C THR A 462 -15.48 -1.39 16.47
N VAL A 463 -16.11 -2.50 16.18
CA VAL A 463 -17.11 -2.61 15.11
C VAL A 463 -18.34 -3.28 15.68
N GLY A 464 -19.51 -2.77 15.34
CA GLY A 464 -20.79 -3.39 15.68
C GLY A 464 -21.74 -3.29 14.50
N SER A 465 -22.57 -4.31 14.34
CA SER A 465 -23.67 -4.31 13.38
C SER A 465 -24.87 -5.07 13.96
N ILE A 466 -26.05 -4.57 13.65
CA ILE A 466 -27.31 -5.24 13.92
C ILE A 466 -28.14 -5.28 12.64
N GLY A 467 -28.73 -6.41 12.33
CA GLY A 467 -29.52 -6.61 11.12
C GLY A 467 -30.77 -7.41 11.36
N LEU A 468 -31.79 -7.12 10.58
CA LEU A 468 -33.03 -7.89 10.52
C LEU A 468 -33.18 -8.46 9.11
N ASP A 469 -33.35 -9.78 9.03
CA ASP A 469 -33.65 -10.50 7.79
C ASP A 469 -35.09 -11.00 7.85
N ALA A 470 -35.95 -10.49 7.00
CA ALA A 470 -37.31 -11.00 6.83
C ALA A 470 -37.44 -11.75 5.50
N HIS A 471 -38.08 -12.93 5.54
CA HIS A 471 -38.34 -13.77 4.36
C HIS A 471 -39.73 -14.36 4.40
N VAL A 472 -40.58 -13.93 3.48
CA VAL A 472 -41.97 -14.38 3.39
C VAL A 472 -42.33 -14.60 1.92
N ASN A 473 -42.83 -15.80 1.58
CA ASN A 473 -43.41 -16.13 0.28
C ASN A 473 -42.54 -15.68 -0.93
N GLY A 474 -41.20 -15.88 -0.84
CA GLY A 474 -40.26 -15.51 -1.88
C GLY A 474 -39.77 -14.03 -1.84
N TRP A 475 -40.24 -13.22 -0.90
CA TRP A 475 -39.73 -11.87 -0.65
C TRP A 475 -38.63 -11.91 0.40
N PHE A 476 -37.58 -11.13 0.16
CA PHE A 476 -36.47 -10.95 1.09
C PHE A 476 -36.29 -9.46 1.38
N VAL A 477 -36.22 -9.11 2.67
CA VAL A 477 -35.89 -7.77 3.15
C VAL A 477 -34.77 -7.89 4.15
N ASN A 478 -33.67 -7.19 3.89
CA ASN A 478 -32.52 -7.12 4.78
C ASN A 478 -32.29 -5.67 5.20
N LEU A 479 -32.30 -5.40 6.50
CA LEU A 479 -32.01 -4.09 7.10
C LEU A 479 -30.79 -4.25 7.99
N ASN A 480 -29.75 -3.48 7.77
CA ASN A 480 -28.52 -3.47 8.58
C ASN A 480 -28.18 -2.06 9.04
N ALA A 481 -27.70 -1.95 10.29
CA ALA A 481 -27.15 -0.75 10.88
C ALA A 481 -25.76 -1.01 11.49
#